data_a70d7614c1e7cd83d024586d098249d4
#
_entry.id   a70d7614c1e7cd83d024586d098249d4
#
_cell.length_a   1.000
_cell.length_b   1.000
_cell.length_c   1.000
_cell.angle_alpha   90.00
_cell.angle_beta   90.00
_cell.angle_gamma   90.00
#
_symmetry.space_group_name_H-M   'P 1'
#
loop_
_entity.id
_entity.type
_entity.pdbx_description
1 polymer ?
#
loop_
_entity_poly.entity_id
_entity_poly.type
_entity_poly.pdbx_seq_one_letter_code
_entity_poly.pdbx_strand_id
1 'polypeptide(L)'
;MKKKTSKLLGATLVLAISASVLAGCGKEVSNSDAAEVTAEDISFPLEEKVTITGMISYPSGTESEPNNRTIFKRLEEETNVHVDWTAISSDQWGDKIQLNMSNKNTLTDFVFNAGFSNSDLIRYSDQGVIIPLEDYIDNNMPNLKAVFDKYPEYRTMCEDSEGHIWALPWIEQLGSNKTAIQTVGNNFTYINQKWLDFLGLETPTTVDEFEEVLKAFKDHASELQAEFGIEGDIIPMSCIMNDQDPSLLINGFGEGYGDNDIGQHIAVTDDKKVICTATQEGFKSGMQWLHKLYEEGLIDPECFTQDWSTYVAKGKSHRYGVCFTWDVANIDNLEDYVPLAALEADTKNVTPLNGSFTSGFDRGRCVVTSKCENPAFVCAWLDLMYDPFQSPQNNWGTYGEDDEFDIFELGENANGDKMLKHAPLGDASPVEVREAECVGGPLAILDEYYGVYVTCPDDAQYRLDWIKEYYTDDMHCQYVYPNVFMTAEDTEELTTIQTDLISYINASRSNFIMNGLTDAEWDEYLKQVNAYGLDKYLSIYQKYLDEFYK
;
A
#
# COMPACT_ATOMS: atom_id res chain seq x y z
N MET A 1 35.48 56.24 8.39
CA MET A 1 36.83 55.71 8.71
C MET A 1 36.71 54.25 9.13
N LYS A 2 37.43 53.40 8.39
CA LYS A 2 37.88 52.03 8.67
C LYS A 2 36.81 50.95 8.88
N LYS A 3 36.41 50.12 7.87
CA LYS A 3 37.17 49.00 7.23
C LYS A 3 37.82 48.03 8.21
N LYS A 4 37.35 46.75 8.20
CA LYS A 4 38.07 45.60 7.61
C LYS A 4 37.31 44.31 7.98
N THR A 5 36.77 43.60 7.02
CA THR A 5 37.30 42.43 6.35
C THR A 5 37.56 41.21 7.24
N SER A 6 36.76 40.15 7.03
CA SER A 6 37.28 38.80 6.89
C SER A 6 36.34 38.00 5.97
N LYS A 7 36.64 38.06 4.68
CA LYS A 7 36.36 37.01 3.74
C LYS A 7 37.72 36.37 3.48
N LEU A 8 37.84 35.09 3.79
CA LEU A 8 38.73 34.09 3.19
C LEU A 8 38.82 32.91 4.15
N LEU A 9 38.01 31.90 3.91
CA LEU A 9 38.34 30.49 4.12
C LEU A 9 37.14 29.72 3.55
N GLY A 10 37.24 29.37 2.32
CA GLY A 10 36.22 28.61 1.62
C GLY A 10 36.62 28.41 0.16
N ALA A 11 37.85 28.07 -0.08
CA ALA A 11 38.31 27.78 -1.43
C ALA A 11 39.60 26.95 -1.36
N THR A 12 39.51 25.68 -0.97
CA THR A 12 40.58 24.72 -1.19
C THR A 12 40.13 23.31 -0.78
N LEU A 13 39.14 22.71 -1.43
CA LEU A 13 38.93 21.23 -1.36
C LEU A 13 38.22 20.63 -2.57
N VAL A 14 37.98 21.38 -3.65
CA VAL A 14 37.32 20.86 -4.86
C VAL A 14 38.32 20.28 -5.90
N LEU A 15 39.59 20.24 -5.63
CA LEU A 15 40.61 19.82 -6.59
C LEU A 15 41.21 18.41 -6.40
N ALA A 16 40.55 17.56 -5.59
CA ALA A 16 41.04 16.19 -5.35
C ALA A 16 40.30 15.09 -6.14
N ILE A 17 39.13 15.38 -6.73
CA ILE A 17 38.29 14.36 -7.40
C ILE A 17 38.63 14.18 -8.90
N SER A 18 39.28 15.12 -9.54
CA SER A 18 39.56 15.05 -10.99
C SER A 18 40.90 14.42 -11.39
N ALA A 19 41.67 13.83 -10.44
CA ALA A 19 43.01 13.29 -10.73
C ALA A 19 43.13 11.74 -10.66
N SER A 20 42.09 10.97 -10.41
CA SER A 20 42.18 9.51 -10.27
C SER A 20 41.61 8.67 -11.43
N VAL A 21 41.33 9.27 -12.60
CA VAL A 21 40.77 8.56 -13.76
C VAL A 21 41.85 7.91 -14.69
N LEU A 22 43.12 7.93 -14.35
CA LEU A 22 44.17 7.32 -15.18
C LEU A 22 45.17 6.47 -14.37
N ALA A 23 44.74 5.31 -13.87
CA ALA A 23 45.66 4.17 -13.66
C ALA A 23 44.83 2.88 -13.47
N GLY A 24 44.58 2.17 -14.56
CA GLY A 24 44.03 0.83 -14.49
C GLY A 24 45.01 -0.16 -13.91
N CYS A 25 44.52 -0.99 -12.99
CA CYS A 25 44.85 -2.42 -12.84
C CYS A 25 44.17 -2.96 -11.59
N GLY A 26 43.41 -4.02 -11.76
CA GLY A 26 42.56 -4.67 -10.80
C GLY A 26 43.12 -4.80 -9.38
N LYS A 27 42.30 -4.33 -8.44
CA LYS A 27 42.22 -4.81 -7.07
C LYS A 27 40.76 -4.85 -6.69
N GLU A 28 40.36 -5.92 -6.08
CA GLU A 28 39.09 -6.01 -5.35
C GLU A 28 39.02 -4.80 -4.42
N VAL A 29 38.00 -3.95 -4.63
CA VAL A 29 37.71 -2.81 -3.76
C VAL A 29 37.03 -3.40 -2.54
N SER A 30 37.73 -3.41 -1.41
CA SER A 30 37.10 -3.72 -0.11
C SER A 30 36.19 -2.55 0.27
N ASN A 31 35.01 -2.85 0.76
CA ASN A 31 33.97 -1.90 1.22
C ASN A 31 34.41 -0.84 2.25
N SER A 32 35.67 -0.86 2.70
CA SER A 32 36.20 0.06 3.72
C SER A 32 36.55 1.47 3.23
N ASP A 33 36.62 1.70 1.92
CA ASP A 33 37.05 2.99 1.37
C ASP A 33 35.90 3.91 0.91
N ALA A 34 34.66 3.38 0.85
CA ALA A 34 33.48 4.15 0.45
C ALA A 34 32.84 4.94 1.61
N ALA A 35 33.16 4.61 2.85
CA ALA A 35 32.55 5.17 4.07
C ALA A 35 33.13 6.54 4.50
N GLU A 36 34.04 7.15 3.76
CA GLU A 36 34.68 8.43 4.16
C GLU A 36 33.96 9.68 3.60
N VAL A 37 33.05 9.55 2.62
CA VAL A 37 32.32 10.70 2.06
C VAL A 37 30.95 10.78 2.75
N THR A 38 30.77 11.83 3.58
CA THR A 38 29.51 12.06 4.28
C THR A 38 28.57 12.96 3.48
N ALA A 39 27.28 13.04 3.86
CA ALA A 39 26.33 13.95 3.23
C ALA A 39 26.74 15.42 3.33
N GLU A 40 27.51 15.80 4.35
CA GLU A 40 28.03 17.16 4.52
C GLU A 40 29.03 17.56 3.42
N ASP A 41 29.65 16.58 2.73
CA ASP A 41 30.61 16.79 1.64
C ASP A 41 29.92 16.96 0.28
N ILE A 42 28.61 16.63 0.19
CA ILE A 42 27.81 16.72 -1.03
C ILE A 42 26.75 17.81 -0.86
N SER A 43 26.81 18.84 -1.68
CA SER A 43 25.81 19.92 -1.68
C SER A 43 25.29 20.20 -3.08
N PHE A 44 23.98 20.32 -3.21
CA PHE A 44 23.33 20.69 -4.47
C PHE A 44 22.96 22.20 -4.47
N PRO A 45 22.92 22.88 -5.65
CA PRO A 45 23.35 22.35 -6.95
C PRO A 45 24.88 22.18 -7.06
N LEU A 46 25.30 21.20 -7.85
CA LEU A 46 26.73 21.01 -8.16
C LEU A 46 27.26 22.16 -9.02
N GLU A 47 28.58 22.45 -8.91
CA GLU A 47 29.24 23.45 -9.75
C GLU A 47 29.30 22.99 -11.21
N GLU A 48 29.54 21.69 -11.47
CA GLU A 48 29.59 21.08 -12.78
C GLU A 48 28.48 20.03 -12.92
N LYS A 49 27.93 19.89 -14.13
CA LYS A 49 26.89 18.91 -14.41
C LYS A 49 27.46 17.49 -14.32
N VAL A 50 26.81 16.66 -13.54
CA VAL A 50 27.11 15.23 -13.39
C VAL A 50 26.01 14.40 -14.03
N THR A 51 26.39 13.29 -14.68
CA THR A 51 25.44 12.33 -15.23
C THR A 51 25.54 11.02 -14.46
N ILE A 52 24.38 10.50 -14.01
CA ILE A 52 24.21 9.17 -13.44
C ILE A 52 23.25 8.37 -14.31
N THR A 53 23.23 7.05 -14.17
CA THR A 53 22.36 6.19 -14.98
C THR A 53 21.26 5.56 -14.13
N GLY A 54 20.02 5.63 -14.59
CA GLY A 54 18.86 5.06 -13.89
C GLY A 54 18.03 4.14 -14.79
N MET A 55 17.37 3.15 -14.20
CA MET A 55 16.31 2.38 -14.85
C MET A 55 15.00 2.67 -14.14
N ILE A 56 13.90 2.84 -14.90
CA ILE A 56 12.59 3.20 -14.35
C ILE A 56 11.46 2.52 -15.09
N SER A 57 10.41 2.13 -14.37
CA SER A 57 9.11 1.77 -14.94
C SER A 57 8.23 3.01 -15.05
N TYR A 58 7.51 3.15 -16.17
CA TYR A 58 6.51 4.20 -16.37
C TYR A 58 5.15 3.61 -16.78
N PRO A 59 4.01 4.24 -16.44
CA PRO A 59 2.68 3.76 -16.83
C PRO A 59 2.51 3.68 -18.33
N SER A 60 1.96 2.57 -18.82
CA SER A 60 1.73 2.34 -20.26
C SER A 60 0.78 3.40 -20.83
N GLY A 61 1.15 3.99 -21.96
CA GLY A 61 0.35 5.04 -22.61
C GLY A 61 0.64 6.47 -22.15
N THR A 62 1.56 6.66 -21.18
CA THR A 62 1.99 8.00 -20.73
C THR A 62 3.34 8.42 -21.34
N GLU A 63 3.89 9.58 -20.93
CA GLU A 63 5.20 10.05 -21.39
C GLU A 63 6.30 9.03 -21.12
N SER A 64 6.96 8.62 -22.18
CA SER A 64 7.98 7.55 -22.17
C SER A 64 9.39 8.02 -21.86
N GLU A 65 9.66 9.32 -21.94
CA GLU A 65 10.94 9.93 -21.62
C GLU A 65 10.88 10.60 -20.25
N PRO A 66 11.45 10.00 -19.21
CA PRO A 66 11.31 10.51 -17.84
C PRO A 66 11.78 11.96 -17.67
N ASN A 67 12.83 12.38 -18.43
CA ASN A 67 13.33 13.74 -18.37
C ASN A 67 12.37 14.79 -18.95
N ASN A 68 11.30 14.38 -19.63
CA ASN A 68 10.22 15.27 -20.04
C ASN A 68 9.23 15.56 -18.90
N ARG A 69 9.21 14.76 -17.84
CA ARG A 69 8.34 15.01 -16.67
C ARG A 69 8.86 16.18 -15.85
N THR A 70 7.99 17.07 -15.46
CA THR A 70 8.32 18.32 -14.76
C THR A 70 9.08 18.08 -13.46
N ILE A 71 8.77 17.01 -12.73
CA ILE A 71 9.47 16.63 -11.50
C ILE A 71 10.97 16.39 -11.77
N PHE A 72 11.32 15.61 -12.79
CA PHE A 72 12.73 15.35 -13.11
C PHE A 72 13.45 16.56 -13.75
N LYS A 73 12.75 17.40 -14.53
CA LYS A 73 13.30 18.67 -15.02
C LYS A 73 13.72 19.59 -13.87
N ARG A 74 12.83 19.74 -12.87
CA ARG A 74 13.13 20.56 -11.68
C ARG A 74 14.27 19.98 -10.86
N LEU A 75 14.28 18.67 -10.64
CA LEU A 75 15.38 18.01 -9.93
C LEU A 75 16.72 18.21 -10.64
N GLU A 76 16.77 18.12 -11.98
CA GLU A 76 17.99 18.40 -12.74
C GLU A 76 18.42 19.86 -12.58
N GLU A 77 17.50 20.83 -12.64
CA GLU A 77 17.78 22.26 -12.46
C GLU A 77 18.28 22.58 -11.05
N GLU A 78 17.68 21.97 -10.03
CA GLU A 78 17.99 22.20 -8.62
C GLU A 78 19.28 21.51 -8.18
N THR A 79 19.67 20.42 -8.85
CA THR A 79 20.84 19.63 -8.44
C THR A 79 22.04 19.73 -9.37
N ASN A 80 21.83 20.11 -10.64
CA ASN A 80 22.77 19.98 -11.74
C ASN A 80 23.22 18.52 -11.99
N VAL A 81 22.32 17.55 -11.68
CA VAL A 81 22.50 16.11 -11.93
C VAL A 81 21.55 15.68 -13.04
N HIS A 82 22.09 15.18 -14.13
CA HIS A 82 21.34 14.58 -15.22
C HIS A 82 21.24 13.07 -15.03
N VAL A 83 20.04 12.50 -15.21
CA VAL A 83 19.87 11.05 -15.21
C VAL A 83 19.68 10.55 -16.64
N ASP A 84 20.56 9.67 -17.08
CA ASP A 84 20.39 8.93 -18.34
C ASP A 84 19.54 7.69 -18.08
N TRP A 85 18.25 7.76 -18.50
CA TRP A 85 17.26 6.77 -18.14
C TRP A 85 17.17 5.62 -19.15
N THR A 86 17.12 4.39 -18.63
CA THR A 86 16.54 3.24 -19.31
C THR A 86 15.09 3.10 -18.89
N ALA A 87 14.17 3.69 -19.65
CA ALA A 87 12.75 3.69 -19.36
C ALA A 87 12.06 2.47 -19.98
N ILE A 88 11.23 1.78 -19.17
CA ILE A 88 10.51 0.57 -19.56
C ILE A 88 9.03 0.75 -19.19
N SER A 89 8.14 0.52 -20.16
CA SER A 89 6.70 0.57 -19.93
C SER A 89 6.24 -0.50 -18.96
N SER A 90 5.28 -0.18 -18.10
CA SER A 90 4.79 -1.05 -17.02
C SER A 90 4.27 -2.41 -17.49
N ASP A 91 3.68 -2.47 -18.69
CA ASP A 91 3.24 -3.73 -19.32
C ASP A 91 4.39 -4.67 -19.72
N GLN A 92 5.62 -4.15 -19.86
CA GLN A 92 6.81 -4.90 -20.22
C GLN A 92 7.81 -5.04 -19.05
N TRP A 93 7.52 -4.38 -17.92
CA TRP A 93 8.44 -4.29 -16.80
C TRP A 93 8.87 -5.65 -16.27
N GLY A 94 7.92 -6.53 -15.95
CA GLY A 94 8.17 -7.85 -15.35
C GLY A 94 9.17 -8.70 -16.14
N ASP A 95 9.04 -8.72 -17.47
CA ASP A 95 9.92 -9.51 -18.33
C ASP A 95 11.29 -8.84 -18.52
N LYS A 96 11.30 -7.54 -18.74
CA LYS A 96 12.53 -6.79 -19.06
C LYS A 96 13.42 -6.56 -17.86
N ILE A 97 12.86 -6.30 -16.67
CA ILE A 97 13.66 -6.06 -15.48
C ILE A 97 14.51 -7.28 -15.12
N GLN A 98 13.95 -8.49 -15.17
CA GLN A 98 14.69 -9.71 -14.89
C GLN A 98 15.86 -9.93 -15.87
N LEU A 99 15.62 -9.63 -17.16
CA LEU A 99 16.66 -9.72 -18.17
C LEU A 99 17.79 -8.71 -17.92
N ASN A 100 17.45 -7.47 -17.60
CA ASN A 100 18.43 -6.41 -17.33
C ASN A 100 19.25 -6.71 -16.06
N MET A 101 18.61 -7.14 -14.98
CA MET A 101 19.27 -7.48 -13.72
C MET A 101 20.20 -8.72 -13.86
N SER A 102 19.92 -9.61 -14.81
CA SER A 102 20.76 -10.78 -15.09
C SER A 102 22.03 -10.47 -15.88
N ASN A 103 22.15 -9.29 -16.46
CA ASN A 103 23.24 -8.93 -17.36
C ASN A 103 23.98 -7.67 -16.88
N LYS A 104 25.20 -7.87 -16.36
CA LYS A 104 26.04 -6.78 -15.85
C LYS A 104 26.28 -5.62 -16.84
N ASN A 105 26.15 -5.85 -18.14
CA ASN A 105 26.34 -4.82 -19.16
C ASN A 105 25.11 -3.90 -19.32
N THR A 106 23.96 -4.32 -18.87
CA THR A 106 22.69 -3.56 -18.94
C THR A 106 22.30 -2.94 -17.61
N LEU A 107 23.06 -3.18 -16.54
CA LEU A 107 22.84 -2.53 -15.26
C LEU A 107 23.06 -1.01 -15.36
N THR A 108 22.25 -0.26 -14.66
CA THR A 108 22.39 1.17 -14.38
C THR A 108 22.91 1.38 -12.96
N ASP A 109 23.24 2.60 -12.56
CA ASP A 109 23.67 2.88 -11.18
C ASP A 109 22.60 2.52 -10.17
N PHE A 110 21.33 2.77 -10.53
CA PHE A 110 20.18 2.42 -9.67
C PHE A 110 18.96 2.00 -10.52
N VAL A 111 18.02 1.32 -9.86
CA VAL A 111 16.69 1.00 -10.42
C VAL A 111 15.65 1.69 -9.58
N PHE A 112 14.96 2.64 -10.20
CA PHE A 112 13.94 3.50 -9.60
C PHE A 112 12.55 2.91 -9.82
N ASN A 113 11.68 2.97 -8.83
CA ASN A 113 10.33 2.41 -8.90
C ASN A 113 10.33 0.91 -9.22
N ALA A 114 11.29 0.17 -8.63
CA ALA A 114 11.56 -1.22 -8.98
C ALA A 114 10.42 -2.18 -8.61
N GLY A 115 9.83 -2.01 -7.42
CA GLY A 115 8.77 -2.88 -6.91
C GLY A 115 9.25 -4.33 -6.69
N PHE A 116 10.50 -4.51 -6.24
CA PHE A 116 11.07 -5.84 -6.02
C PHE A 116 10.44 -6.53 -4.80
N SER A 117 10.06 -7.78 -4.99
CA SER A 117 9.64 -8.66 -3.90
C SER A 117 10.81 -9.02 -2.97
N ASN A 118 10.51 -9.56 -1.78
CA ASN A 118 11.54 -10.10 -0.89
C ASN A 118 12.42 -11.14 -1.62
N SER A 119 11.82 -12.02 -2.40
CA SER A 119 12.53 -13.04 -3.18
C SER A 119 13.45 -12.42 -4.24
N ASP A 120 13.05 -11.30 -4.86
CA ASP A 120 13.89 -10.60 -5.83
C ASP A 120 15.10 -9.96 -5.13
N LEU A 121 14.87 -9.30 -3.99
CA LEU A 121 15.95 -8.66 -3.21
C LEU A 121 16.98 -9.69 -2.73
N ILE A 122 16.53 -10.82 -2.17
CA ILE A 122 17.40 -11.93 -1.76
C ILE A 122 18.18 -12.46 -2.97
N ARG A 123 17.50 -12.74 -4.07
CA ARG A 123 18.14 -13.27 -5.27
C ARG A 123 19.22 -12.33 -5.83
N TYR A 124 18.94 -11.03 -5.90
CA TYR A 124 19.87 -10.07 -6.47
C TYR A 124 21.01 -9.72 -5.51
N SER A 125 20.79 -9.77 -4.19
CA SER A 125 21.84 -9.63 -3.19
C SER A 125 22.81 -10.81 -3.22
N ASP A 126 22.30 -12.06 -3.25
CA ASP A 126 23.11 -13.27 -3.35
C ASP A 126 23.95 -13.31 -4.62
N GLN A 127 23.44 -12.77 -5.73
CA GLN A 127 24.16 -12.66 -7.00
C GLN A 127 25.15 -11.49 -7.05
N GLY A 128 25.20 -10.65 -6.01
CA GLY A 128 26.01 -9.44 -5.98
C GLY A 128 25.65 -8.42 -7.08
N VAL A 129 24.36 -8.36 -7.43
CA VAL A 129 23.84 -7.42 -8.43
C VAL A 129 23.42 -6.11 -7.79
N ILE A 130 22.91 -6.15 -6.57
CA ILE A 130 22.59 -4.98 -5.73
C ILE A 130 23.55 -4.90 -4.55
N ILE A 131 23.68 -3.73 -3.95
CA ILE A 131 24.58 -3.48 -2.82
C ILE A 131 23.80 -3.18 -1.54
N PRO A 132 24.35 -3.48 -0.36
CA PRO A 132 23.75 -3.09 0.91
C PRO A 132 23.83 -1.57 1.10
N LEU A 133 22.79 -0.99 1.70
CA LEU A 133 22.59 0.47 1.74
C LEU A 133 22.63 1.08 3.14
N GLU A 134 22.69 0.29 4.22
CA GLU A 134 22.59 0.76 5.60
C GLU A 134 23.63 1.85 5.93
N ASP A 135 24.88 1.66 5.53
CA ASP A 135 25.95 2.62 5.77
C ASP A 135 25.74 3.93 4.97
N TYR A 136 25.21 3.84 3.74
CA TYR A 136 24.89 5.01 2.93
C TYR A 136 23.68 5.77 3.46
N ILE A 137 22.68 5.06 3.99
CA ILE A 137 21.52 5.67 4.65
C ILE A 137 21.99 6.48 5.86
N ASP A 138 22.84 5.88 6.69
CA ASP A 138 23.31 6.53 7.91
C ASP A 138 24.25 7.73 7.65
N ASN A 139 25.01 7.72 6.56
CA ASN A 139 26.02 8.73 6.28
C ASN A 139 25.64 9.74 5.18
N ASN A 140 24.79 9.34 4.21
CA ASN A 140 24.53 10.12 2.99
C ASN A 140 23.05 10.46 2.75
N MET A 141 22.13 9.94 3.58
CA MET A 141 20.69 10.11 3.39
C MET A 141 20.00 10.69 4.65
N PRO A 142 20.24 11.97 4.95
CA PRO A 142 19.71 12.59 6.17
C PRO A 142 18.17 12.62 6.24
N ASN A 143 17.46 12.74 5.11
CA ASN A 143 15.98 12.75 5.10
C ASN A 143 15.43 11.37 5.45
N LEU A 144 15.88 10.30 4.77
CA LEU A 144 15.46 8.94 5.09
C LEU A 144 15.89 8.52 6.49
N LYS A 145 17.13 8.89 6.89
CA LYS A 145 17.58 8.64 8.25
C LYS A 145 16.68 9.29 9.30
N ALA A 146 16.22 10.51 9.08
CA ALA A 146 15.30 11.19 9.99
C ALA A 146 13.95 10.44 10.10
N VAL A 147 13.45 9.85 9.00
CA VAL A 147 12.26 8.99 9.02
C VAL A 147 12.50 7.75 9.88
N PHE A 148 13.63 7.07 9.70
CA PHE A 148 13.97 5.87 10.46
C PHE A 148 14.27 6.16 11.95
N ASP A 149 14.93 7.29 12.25
CA ASP A 149 15.17 7.70 13.63
C ASP A 149 13.84 8.01 14.37
N LYS A 150 12.85 8.52 13.67
CA LYS A 150 11.53 8.84 14.22
C LYS A 150 10.62 7.62 14.31
N TYR A 151 10.67 6.75 13.32
CA TYR A 151 9.86 5.55 13.18
C TYR A 151 10.76 4.33 12.92
N PRO A 152 11.47 3.83 13.96
CA PRO A 152 12.47 2.77 13.80
C PRO A 152 11.90 1.46 13.25
N GLU A 153 10.57 1.26 13.34
CA GLU A 153 9.89 0.10 12.78
C GLU A 153 10.06 0.01 11.26
N TYR A 154 10.09 1.14 10.55
CA TYR A 154 10.33 1.13 9.10
C TYR A 154 11.74 0.64 8.75
N ARG A 155 12.75 1.03 9.54
CA ARG A 155 14.09 0.50 9.39
C ARG A 155 14.12 -1.01 9.61
N THR A 156 13.51 -1.48 10.70
CA THR A 156 13.40 -2.92 11.02
C THR A 156 12.72 -3.71 9.90
N MET A 157 11.69 -3.13 9.26
CA MET A 157 11.04 -3.77 8.11
C MET A 157 11.89 -3.79 6.85
N CYS A 158 12.88 -2.90 6.71
CA CYS A 158 13.82 -2.90 5.58
C CYS A 158 14.98 -3.87 5.78
N GLU A 159 15.38 -4.14 7.04
CA GLU A 159 16.52 -4.98 7.38
C GLU A 159 16.20 -6.47 7.19
N ASP A 160 17.12 -7.19 6.56
CA ASP A 160 17.10 -8.65 6.54
C ASP A 160 17.59 -9.22 7.90
N SER A 161 17.64 -10.55 8.02
CA SER A 161 18.07 -11.23 9.25
C SER A 161 19.53 -10.99 9.65
N GLU A 162 20.36 -10.43 8.75
CA GLU A 162 21.76 -10.08 8.97
C GLU A 162 21.93 -8.57 9.22
N GLY A 163 20.85 -7.79 9.13
CA GLY A 163 20.81 -6.34 9.35
C GLY A 163 21.12 -5.53 8.08
N HIS A 164 21.11 -6.16 6.91
CA HIS A 164 21.34 -5.46 5.65
C HIS A 164 20.05 -4.86 5.09
N ILE A 165 20.16 -3.66 4.51
CA ILE A 165 19.12 -2.97 3.77
C ILE A 165 19.48 -3.00 2.29
N TRP A 166 18.70 -3.74 1.48
CA TRP A 166 19.00 -3.96 0.07
C TRP A 166 18.28 -3.00 -0.88
N ALA A 167 17.32 -2.24 -0.37
CA ALA A 167 16.55 -1.28 -1.16
C ALA A 167 16.05 -0.12 -0.32
N LEU A 168 15.78 0.99 -0.97
CA LEU A 168 15.15 2.18 -0.38
C LEU A 168 13.63 2.05 -0.46
N PRO A 169 12.90 2.29 0.65
CA PRO A 169 11.47 2.04 0.73
C PRO A 169 10.62 3.17 0.15
N TRP A 170 9.37 2.83 -0.15
CA TRP A 170 8.24 3.74 -0.23
C TRP A 170 7.44 3.63 1.05
N ILE A 171 7.11 4.77 1.66
CA ILE A 171 6.38 4.86 2.93
C ILE A 171 5.25 5.87 2.76
N GLU A 172 4.02 5.50 3.13
CA GLU A 172 2.89 6.42 3.19
C GLU A 172 2.07 6.17 4.45
N GLN A 173 2.01 7.18 5.30
CA GLN A 173 1.19 7.18 6.51
C GLN A 173 -0.10 7.98 6.24
N LEU A 174 -0.95 7.49 5.36
CA LEU A 174 -2.25 8.12 5.18
C LEU A 174 -3.15 7.77 6.38
N GLY A 175 -3.41 8.74 7.22
CA GLY A 175 -4.19 8.52 8.44
C GLY A 175 -3.63 9.31 9.61
N SER A 176 -3.45 8.73 10.78
CA SER A 176 -3.15 9.46 12.00
C SER A 176 -1.77 9.20 12.60
N ASN A 177 -1.06 8.16 12.18
CA ASN A 177 0.30 7.84 12.66
C ASN A 177 0.85 6.59 11.96
N LYS A 178 2.05 6.12 12.36
CA LYS A 178 2.71 4.92 11.81
C LYS A 178 1.87 3.64 11.87
N THR A 179 0.92 3.57 12.78
CA THR A 179 -0.02 2.45 12.93
C THR A 179 -1.42 2.79 12.40
N ALA A 180 -1.55 3.89 11.66
CA ALA A 180 -2.83 4.34 11.13
C ALA A 180 -3.51 3.25 10.32
N ILE A 181 -4.79 3.05 10.56
CA ILE A 181 -5.64 2.16 9.80
C ILE A 181 -6.18 2.94 8.60
N GLN A 182 -5.86 2.47 7.40
CA GLN A 182 -6.30 3.12 6.15
C GLN A 182 -7.66 2.59 5.67
N THR A 183 -7.99 1.35 6.05
CA THR A 183 -9.28 0.73 5.79
C THR A 183 -9.53 -0.37 6.81
N VAL A 184 -10.77 -0.80 6.92
CA VAL A 184 -11.18 -1.90 7.78
C VAL A 184 -11.49 -3.12 6.92
N GLY A 185 -10.74 -4.19 7.13
CA GLY A 185 -10.80 -5.34 6.23
C GLY A 185 -10.27 -5.01 4.83
N ASN A 186 -10.68 -5.78 3.84
CA ASN A 186 -10.30 -5.54 2.45
C ASN A 186 -11.09 -4.38 1.83
N ASN A 187 -12.35 -4.18 2.28
CA ASN A 187 -13.28 -3.23 1.72
C ASN A 187 -14.21 -2.68 2.80
N PHE A 188 -14.72 -1.48 2.57
CA PHE A 188 -15.86 -0.99 3.33
C PHE A 188 -17.12 -1.75 2.95
N THR A 189 -18.02 -1.94 3.91
CA THR A 189 -19.41 -2.33 3.67
C THR A 189 -20.24 -1.08 3.53
N TYR A 190 -20.96 -0.93 2.43
CA TYR A 190 -21.86 0.19 2.18
C TYR A 190 -23.31 -0.28 2.17
N ILE A 191 -24.18 0.51 2.80
CA ILE A 191 -25.62 0.29 2.78
C ILE A 191 -26.32 1.48 2.12
N ASN A 192 -27.34 1.21 1.31
CA ASN A 192 -28.10 2.22 0.59
C ASN A 192 -29.02 2.99 1.55
N GLN A 193 -28.56 4.16 1.99
CA GLN A 193 -29.29 5.02 2.92
C GLN A 193 -30.60 5.53 2.31
N LYS A 194 -30.60 5.82 1.01
CA LYS A 194 -31.78 6.30 0.29
C LYS A 194 -32.91 5.28 0.29
N TRP A 195 -32.59 3.98 0.22
CA TRP A 195 -33.60 2.92 0.34
C TRP A 195 -34.10 2.77 1.78
N LEU A 196 -33.20 2.88 2.77
CA LEU A 196 -33.59 2.87 4.19
C LEU A 196 -34.58 4.01 4.48
N ASP A 197 -34.24 5.24 4.07
CA ASP A 197 -35.08 6.42 4.29
C ASP A 197 -36.47 6.26 3.63
N PHE A 198 -36.50 5.76 2.39
CA PHE A 198 -37.76 5.53 1.67
C PHE A 198 -38.65 4.51 2.36
N LEU A 199 -38.07 3.42 2.87
CA LEU A 199 -38.79 2.36 3.58
C LEU A 199 -39.05 2.69 5.06
N GLY A 200 -38.50 3.79 5.56
CA GLY A 200 -38.60 4.20 6.98
C GLY A 200 -37.88 3.25 7.93
N LEU A 201 -36.72 2.72 7.48
CA LEU A 201 -35.88 1.82 8.24
C LEU A 201 -34.69 2.58 8.82
N GLU A 202 -34.23 2.18 10.00
CA GLU A 202 -33.00 2.65 10.59
C GLU A 202 -31.81 1.83 10.06
N THR A 203 -30.60 2.42 10.09
CA THR A 203 -29.37 1.69 9.76
C THR A 203 -29.16 0.57 10.77
N PRO A 204 -28.99 -0.70 10.33
CA PRO A 204 -28.88 -1.83 11.25
C PRO A 204 -27.57 -1.77 12.07
N THR A 205 -27.64 -2.20 13.31
CA THR A 205 -26.53 -2.26 14.27
C THR A 205 -26.20 -3.69 14.70
N THR A 206 -27.12 -4.63 14.46
CA THR A 206 -26.97 -6.05 14.76
C THR A 206 -27.14 -6.91 13.51
N VAL A 207 -26.63 -8.14 13.56
CA VAL A 207 -26.78 -9.10 12.46
C VAL A 207 -28.25 -9.46 12.19
N ASP A 208 -29.10 -9.46 13.22
CA ASP A 208 -30.52 -9.72 13.09
C ASP A 208 -31.26 -8.55 12.42
N GLU A 209 -30.97 -7.30 12.82
CA GLU A 209 -31.52 -6.10 12.17
C GLU A 209 -31.05 -6.01 10.71
N PHE A 210 -29.80 -6.37 10.42
CA PHE A 210 -29.28 -6.40 9.05
C PHE A 210 -30.03 -7.39 8.16
N GLU A 211 -30.31 -8.59 8.68
CA GLU A 211 -31.13 -9.58 7.97
C GLU A 211 -32.54 -9.05 7.67
N GLU A 212 -33.20 -8.39 8.64
CA GLU A 212 -34.52 -7.79 8.45
C GLU A 212 -34.48 -6.66 7.40
N VAL A 213 -33.44 -5.85 7.37
CA VAL A 213 -33.25 -4.81 6.34
C VAL A 213 -33.10 -5.44 4.96
N LEU A 214 -32.27 -6.49 4.80
CA LEU A 214 -32.13 -7.18 3.51
C LEU A 214 -33.46 -7.80 3.05
N LYS A 215 -34.26 -8.38 3.96
CA LYS A 215 -35.58 -8.88 3.65
C LYS A 215 -36.52 -7.77 3.19
N ALA A 216 -36.50 -6.62 3.86
CA ALA A 216 -37.28 -5.46 3.46
C ALA A 216 -36.92 -4.98 2.05
N PHE A 217 -35.65 -4.90 1.71
CA PHE A 217 -35.19 -4.56 0.35
C PHE A 217 -35.75 -5.55 -0.69
N LYS A 218 -35.72 -6.84 -0.39
CA LYS A 218 -36.29 -7.89 -1.25
C LYS A 218 -37.79 -7.78 -1.38
N ASP A 219 -38.52 -7.67 -0.27
CA ASP A 219 -39.95 -7.68 -0.23
C ASP A 219 -40.58 -6.42 -0.88
N HIS A 220 -39.91 -5.27 -0.78
CA HIS A 220 -40.31 -3.99 -1.39
C HIS A 220 -39.61 -3.69 -2.72
N ALA A 221 -39.01 -4.71 -3.38
CA ALA A 221 -38.26 -4.52 -4.63
C ALA A 221 -39.05 -3.75 -5.70
N SER A 222 -40.32 -4.04 -5.91
CA SER A 222 -41.14 -3.34 -6.91
C SER A 222 -41.41 -1.88 -6.55
N GLU A 223 -41.48 -1.54 -5.27
CA GLU A 223 -41.68 -0.18 -4.79
C GLU A 223 -40.38 0.62 -4.98
N LEU A 224 -39.21 0.03 -4.65
CA LEU A 224 -37.88 0.62 -4.88
C LEU A 224 -37.63 0.86 -6.38
N GLN A 225 -37.92 -0.12 -7.24
CA GLN A 225 -37.81 0.04 -8.69
C GLN A 225 -38.67 1.20 -9.22
N ALA A 226 -39.93 1.30 -8.74
CA ALA A 226 -40.85 2.35 -9.20
C ALA A 226 -40.42 3.75 -8.72
N GLU A 227 -40.00 3.89 -7.47
CA GLU A 227 -39.61 5.18 -6.87
C GLU A 227 -38.29 5.71 -7.49
N PHE A 228 -37.29 4.84 -7.60
CA PHE A 228 -35.94 5.25 -8.03
C PHE A 228 -35.65 5.00 -9.53
N GLY A 229 -36.63 4.48 -10.27
CA GLY A 229 -36.48 4.22 -11.71
C GLY A 229 -35.45 3.14 -12.04
N ILE A 230 -35.31 2.15 -11.15
CA ILE A 230 -34.28 1.11 -11.29
C ILE A 230 -34.73 0.09 -12.34
N GLU A 231 -33.90 -0.11 -13.36
CA GLU A 231 -34.09 -1.14 -14.36
C GLU A 231 -33.38 -2.44 -13.95
N GLY A 232 -34.13 -3.55 -13.93
CA GLY A 232 -33.61 -4.85 -13.50
C GLY A 232 -33.96 -5.18 -12.05
N ASP A 233 -33.56 -6.37 -11.59
CA ASP A 233 -33.90 -6.87 -10.26
C ASP A 233 -33.16 -6.12 -9.16
N ILE A 234 -33.83 -5.82 -8.07
CA ILE A 234 -33.25 -5.35 -6.83
C ILE A 234 -32.38 -6.48 -6.24
N ILE A 235 -31.21 -6.14 -5.83
CA ILE A 235 -30.24 -7.05 -5.21
C ILE A 235 -30.00 -6.58 -3.77
N PRO A 236 -30.54 -7.28 -2.76
CA PRO A 236 -30.41 -6.85 -1.37
C PRO A 236 -28.94 -6.71 -0.94
N MET A 237 -28.11 -7.70 -1.29
CA MET A 237 -26.66 -7.65 -1.06
C MET A 237 -25.91 -8.33 -2.21
N SER A 238 -24.86 -7.69 -2.75
CA SER A 238 -23.97 -8.26 -3.76
C SER A 238 -22.52 -8.08 -3.38
N CYS A 239 -21.67 -8.99 -3.86
CA CYS A 239 -20.23 -8.99 -3.62
C CYS A 239 -19.50 -9.69 -4.77
N ILE A 240 -18.16 -9.68 -4.74
CA ILE A 240 -17.30 -10.59 -5.50
C ILE A 240 -16.59 -11.46 -4.47
N MET A 241 -16.95 -12.75 -4.41
CA MET A 241 -16.41 -13.63 -3.38
C MET A 241 -14.89 -13.78 -3.51
N ASN A 242 -14.19 -13.65 -2.38
CA ASN A 242 -12.74 -13.62 -2.26
C ASN A 242 -12.05 -12.41 -2.93
N ASP A 243 -12.79 -11.31 -3.14
CA ASP A 243 -12.26 -10.02 -3.60
C ASP A 243 -13.00 -8.87 -2.91
N GLN A 244 -14.14 -8.41 -3.46
CA GLN A 244 -15.03 -7.42 -2.85
C GLN A 244 -16.08 -8.16 -1.98
N ASP A 245 -15.71 -8.68 -0.83
CA ASP A 245 -16.46 -9.72 -0.15
C ASP A 245 -17.01 -9.33 1.25
N PRO A 246 -17.93 -10.13 1.82
CA PRO A 246 -18.61 -9.79 3.06
C PRO A 246 -17.82 -10.11 4.34
N SER A 247 -16.51 -10.24 4.29
CA SER A 247 -15.69 -10.65 5.45
C SER A 247 -15.88 -9.75 6.67
N LEU A 248 -16.04 -8.45 6.46
CA LEU A 248 -16.21 -7.49 7.56
C LEU A 248 -17.48 -7.76 8.38
N LEU A 249 -18.56 -8.28 7.75
CA LEU A 249 -19.82 -8.55 8.43
C LEU A 249 -19.74 -9.63 9.50
N ILE A 250 -18.74 -10.53 9.42
CA ILE A 250 -18.64 -11.65 10.35
C ILE A 250 -17.71 -11.38 11.54
N ASN A 251 -17.18 -10.16 11.68
CA ASN A 251 -16.28 -9.82 12.78
C ASN A 251 -16.95 -9.91 14.17
N GLY A 252 -18.25 -9.71 14.26
CA GLY A 252 -18.99 -9.79 15.51
C GLY A 252 -19.24 -11.21 16.04
N PHE A 253 -18.97 -12.25 15.25
CA PHE A 253 -19.21 -13.63 15.65
C PHE A 253 -18.05 -14.22 16.48
N GLY A 254 -18.37 -15.11 17.42
CA GLY A 254 -17.41 -15.80 18.27
C GLY A 254 -16.61 -14.82 19.13
N GLU A 255 -15.29 -14.88 19.05
CA GLU A 255 -14.39 -13.98 19.75
C GLU A 255 -14.15 -12.65 19.00
N GLY A 256 -14.81 -12.45 17.85
CA GLY A 256 -14.76 -11.18 17.13
C GLY A 256 -13.60 -11.01 16.17
N TYR A 257 -12.94 -12.07 15.74
CA TYR A 257 -11.82 -11.96 14.79
C TYR A 257 -12.23 -11.93 13.32
N GLY A 258 -13.41 -12.46 12.98
CA GLY A 258 -13.91 -12.46 11.61
C GLY A 258 -12.98 -13.14 10.61
N ASP A 259 -12.94 -12.62 9.40
CA ASP A 259 -12.05 -13.08 8.33
C ASP A 259 -11.72 -11.94 7.34
N ASN A 260 -11.06 -10.90 7.79
CA ASN A 260 -10.76 -9.70 7.00
C ASN A 260 -9.68 -9.91 5.93
N ASP A 261 -8.81 -10.92 6.11
CA ASP A 261 -7.67 -11.18 5.25
C ASP A 261 -7.83 -12.48 4.46
N ILE A 262 -8.51 -12.39 3.32
CA ILE A 262 -8.71 -13.52 2.41
C ILE A 262 -7.45 -13.97 1.66
N GLY A 263 -6.38 -13.18 1.70
CA GLY A 263 -5.10 -13.51 1.08
C GLY A 263 -4.21 -14.37 1.96
N GLN A 264 -4.33 -14.22 3.28
CA GLN A 264 -3.48 -14.93 4.25
C GLN A 264 -4.29 -15.59 5.38
N HIS A 265 -5.50 -15.14 5.64
CA HIS A 265 -6.37 -15.56 6.74
C HIS A 265 -5.71 -15.47 8.12
N ILE A 266 -4.91 -14.44 8.35
CA ILE A 266 -4.25 -14.21 9.63
C ILE A 266 -4.79 -12.96 10.32
N ALA A 267 -4.76 -12.99 11.64
CA ALA A 267 -4.94 -11.83 12.48
C ALA A 267 -3.93 -11.87 13.64
N VAL A 268 -3.66 -10.69 14.20
CA VAL A 268 -2.81 -10.55 15.39
C VAL A 268 -3.72 -10.20 16.57
N THR A 269 -3.69 -11.04 17.59
CA THR A 269 -4.50 -10.85 18.80
C THR A 269 -3.93 -9.74 19.70
N ASP A 270 -4.68 -9.31 20.72
CA ASP A 270 -4.25 -8.30 21.70
C ASP A 270 -3.00 -8.73 22.48
N ASP A 271 -2.78 -10.04 22.67
CA ASP A 271 -1.59 -10.60 23.28
C ASP A 271 -0.47 -10.91 22.26
N LYS A 272 -0.57 -10.33 21.06
CA LYS A 272 0.40 -10.45 19.95
C LYS A 272 0.61 -11.89 19.48
N LYS A 273 -0.45 -12.67 19.42
CA LYS A 273 -0.43 -13.99 18.77
C LYS A 273 -0.96 -13.92 17.36
N VAL A 274 -0.30 -14.63 16.47
CA VAL A 274 -0.82 -14.86 15.12
C VAL A 274 -1.79 -16.03 15.17
N ILE A 275 -3.01 -15.80 14.68
CA ILE A 275 -4.04 -16.82 14.54
C ILE A 275 -4.49 -16.93 13.08
N CYS A 276 -4.99 -18.09 12.68
CA CYS A 276 -5.72 -18.23 11.42
C CYS A 276 -7.19 -17.91 11.69
N THR A 277 -7.70 -16.84 11.10
CA THR A 277 -9.10 -16.39 11.25
C THR A 277 -10.07 -17.47 10.76
N ALA A 278 -9.75 -18.12 9.65
CA ALA A 278 -10.57 -19.18 9.05
C ALA A 278 -10.69 -20.48 9.87
N THR A 279 -10.02 -20.58 11.01
CA THR A 279 -10.13 -21.73 11.92
C THR A 279 -10.82 -21.41 13.25
N GLN A 280 -11.31 -20.18 13.40
CA GLN A 280 -11.97 -19.74 14.62
C GLN A 280 -13.47 -20.07 14.60
N GLU A 281 -14.10 -20.23 15.80
CA GLU A 281 -15.55 -20.47 15.90
C GLU A 281 -16.37 -19.30 15.31
N GLY A 282 -15.86 -18.07 15.37
CA GLY A 282 -16.50 -16.92 14.75
C GLY A 282 -16.60 -17.04 13.23
N PHE A 283 -15.56 -17.56 12.57
CA PHE A 283 -15.62 -17.88 11.14
C PHE A 283 -16.71 -18.91 10.83
N LYS A 284 -16.76 -20.02 11.60
CA LYS A 284 -17.80 -21.04 11.45
C LYS A 284 -19.21 -20.46 11.55
N SER A 285 -19.47 -19.70 12.63
CA SER A 285 -20.75 -19.06 12.87
C SER A 285 -21.12 -18.06 11.78
N GLY A 286 -20.12 -17.27 11.34
CA GLY A 286 -20.28 -16.33 10.24
C GLY A 286 -20.63 -17.00 8.91
N MET A 287 -19.97 -18.13 8.57
CA MET A 287 -20.31 -18.92 7.38
C MET A 287 -21.72 -19.50 7.44
N GLN A 288 -22.13 -19.98 8.60
CA GLN A 288 -23.50 -20.48 8.82
C GLN A 288 -24.54 -19.37 8.66
N TRP A 289 -24.26 -18.17 9.16
CA TRP A 289 -25.14 -17.02 8.99
C TRP A 289 -25.19 -16.54 7.54
N LEU A 290 -24.05 -16.43 6.85
CA LEU A 290 -24.03 -16.08 5.42
C LEU A 290 -24.75 -17.11 4.57
N HIS A 291 -24.65 -18.41 4.91
CA HIS A 291 -25.46 -19.46 4.26
C HIS A 291 -26.95 -19.21 4.40
N LYS A 292 -27.43 -18.87 5.60
CA LYS A 292 -28.84 -18.52 5.83
C LYS A 292 -29.27 -17.37 4.93
N LEU A 293 -28.50 -16.28 4.87
CA LEU A 293 -28.81 -15.16 3.97
C LEU A 293 -28.86 -15.58 2.50
N TYR A 294 -27.93 -16.44 2.08
CA TYR A 294 -27.89 -16.97 0.72
C TYR A 294 -29.11 -17.86 0.42
N GLU A 295 -29.46 -18.79 1.30
CA GLU A 295 -30.64 -19.69 1.16
C GLU A 295 -31.95 -18.88 1.10
N GLU A 296 -32.05 -17.78 1.84
CA GLU A 296 -33.17 -16.86 1.80
C GLU A 296 -33.16 -15.95 0.55
N GLY A 297 -32.16 -16.06 -0.32
CA GLY A 297 -32.01 -15.27 -1.55
C GLY A 297 -31.80 -13.78 -1.28
N LEU A 298 -31.08 -13.45 -0.22
CA LEU A 298 -30.70 -12.10 0.16
C LEU A 298 -29.31 -11.71 -0.38
N ILE A 299 -28.52 -12.72 -0.79
CA ILE A 299 -27.21 -12.55 -1.43
C ILE A 299 -27.35 -12.83 -2.94
N ASP A 300 -26.74 -11.99 -3.76
CA ASP A 300 -26.65 -12.18 -5.21
C ASP A 300 -26.02 -13.55 -5.54
N PRO A 301 -26.71 -14.46 -6.23
CA PRO A 301 -26.14 -15.76 -6.56
C PRO A 301 -24.94 -15.67 -7.52
N GLU A 302 -24.79 -14.57 -8.24
CA GLU A 302 -23.64 -14.36 -9.13
C GLU A 302 -22.35 -13.94 -8.40
N CYS A 303 -22.40 -13.65 -7.08
CA CYS A 303 -21.24 -13.23 -6.31
C CYS A 303 -20.07 -14.25 -6.30
N PHE A 304 -20.32 -15.52 -6.63
CA PHE A 304 -19.30 -16.57 -6.75
C PHE A 304 -18.68 -16.67 -8.15
N THR A 305 -19.22 -15.96 -9.13
CA THR A 305 -18.81 -16.11 -10.55
C THR A 305 -18.66 -14.80 -11.31
N GLN A 306 -19.23 -13.71 -10.81
CA GLN A 306 -19.11 -12.40 -11.47
C GLN A 306 -17.72 -11.82 -11.33
N ASP A 307 -17.31 -11.07 -12.35
CA ASP A 307 -16.10 -10.26 -12.35
C ASP A 307 -16.39 -8.79 -11.94
N TRP A 308 -15.34 -8.01 -11.78
CA TRP A 308 -15.42 -6.59 -11.43
C TRP A 308 -16.28 -5.80 -12.44
N SER A 309 -16.15 -6.06 -13.73
CA SER A 309 -16.90 -5.33 -14.76
C SER A 309 -18.41 -5.57 -14.66
N THR A 310 -18.81 -6.81 -14.39
CA THR A 310 -20.22 -7.19 -14.15
C THR A 310 -20.75 -6.56 -12.86
N TYR A 311 -19.94 -6.60 -11.79
CA TYR A 311 -20.28 -6.00 -10.51
C TYR A 311 -20.51 -4.49 -10.63
N VAL A 312 -19.59 -3.77 -11.28
CA VAL A 312 -19.72 -2.32 -11.53
C VAL A 312 -20.96 -2.02 -12.41
N ALA A 313 -21.22 -2.81 -13.44
CA ALA A 313 -22.38 -2.58 -14.31
C ALA A 313 -23.72 -2.69 -13.57
N LYS A 314 -23.86 -3.64 -12.65
CA LYS A 314 -25.04 -3.77 -11.78
C LYS A 314 -25.15 -2.58 -10.81
N GLY A 315 -24.03 -2.15 -10.22
CA GLY A 315 -23.98 -0.98 -9.33
C GLY A 315 -24.39 0.30 -10.04
N LYS A 316 -23.77 0.60 -11.21
CA LYS A 316 -24.14 1.76 -12.05
C LYS A 316 -25.60 1.76 -12.51
N SER A 317 -26.29 0.62 -12.39
CA SER A 317 -27.74 0.51 -12.61
C SER A 317 -28.54 0.67 -11.31
N HIS A 318 -27.92 1.11 -10.20
CA HIS A 318 -28.52 1.40 -8.90
C HIS A 318 -29.25 0.21 -8.25
N ARG A 319 -28.74 -1.01 -8.45
CA ARG A 319 -29.43 -2.25 -8.07
C ARG A 319 -29.12 -2.76 -6.67
N TYR A 320 -28.11 -2.18 -5.98
CA TYR A 320 -27.60 -2.72 -4.72
C TYR A 320 -28.19 -2.06 -3.49
N GLY A 321 -28.68 -2.88 -2.55
CA GLY A 321 -28.97 -2.46 -1.18
C GLY A 321 -27.72 -2.39 -0.32
N VAL A 322 -26.89 -3.44 -0.40
CA VAL A 322 -25.61 -3.53 0.28
C VAL A 322 -24.53 -3.97 -0.71
N CYS A 323 -23.37 -3.34 -0.65
CA CYS A 323 -22.22 -3.65 -1.50
C CYS A 323 -20.89 -3.44 -0.76
N PHE A 324 -19.81 -3.96 -1.34
CA PHE A 324 -18.46 -3.94 -0.77
C PHE A 324 -17.49 -3.38 -1.79
N THR A 325 -16.71 -2.39 -1.40
CA THR A 325 -15.68 -1.79 -2.25
C THR A 325 -14.80 -0.87 -1.40
N TRP A 326 -13.65 -0.51 -1.92
CA TRP A 326 -12.81 0.52 -1.34
C TRP A 326 -13.53 1.89 -1.28
N ASP A 327 -14.20 2.24 -2.37
CA ASP A 327 -14.94 3.47 -2.51
C ASP A 327 -16.19 3.23 -3.35
N VAL A 328 -17.37 3.50 -2.81
CA VAL A 328 -18.63 3.26 -3.50
C VAL A 328 -18.79 4.10 -4.76
N ALA A 329 -18.13 5.24 -4.87
CA ALA A 329 -18.09 6.06 -6.08
C ALA A 329 -17.57 5.29 -7.31
N ASN A 330 -16.80 4.20 -7.10
CA ASN A 330 -16.36 3.32 -8.18
C ASN A 330 -17.52 2.55 -8.83
N ILE A 331 -18.58 2.27 -8.09
CA ILE A 331 -19.67 1.38 -8.53
C ILE A 331 -21.05 2.03 -8.56
N ASP A 332 -21.30 3.09 -7.77
CA ASP A 332 -22.58 3.79 -7.71
C ASP A 332 -22.40 5.25 -7.25
N ASN A 333 -23.46 5.97 -6.94
CA ASN A 333 -23.41 7.33 -6.40
C ASN A 333 -23.05 7.31 -4.92
N LEU A 334 -21.97 7.98 -4.54
CA LEU A 334 -21.51 8.09 -3.16
C LEU A 334 -22.60 8.63 -2.22
N GLU A 335 -23.38 9.60 -2.68
CA GLU A 335 -24.43 10.27 -1.89
C GLU A 335 -25.62 9.39 -1.53
N ASP A 336 -25.78 8.25 -2.19
CA ASP A 336 -26.88 7.31 -1.94
C ASP A 336 -26.54 6.28 -0.83
N TYR A 337 -25.28 6.21 -0.42
CA TYR A 337 -24.75 5.20 0.49
C TYR A 337 -24.09 5.79 1.73
N VAL A 338 -24.10 5.01 2.80
CA VAL A 338 -23.30 5.24 4.00
C VAL A 338 -22.49 3.99 4.33
N PRO A 339 -21.32 4.13 4.99
CA PRO A 339 -20.61 2.96 5.50
C PRO A 339 -21.42 2.31 6.62
N LEU A 340 -21.46 0.99 6.62
CA LEU A 340 -22.10 0.20 7.67
C LEU A 340 -21.08 -0.04 8.79
N ALA A 341 -21.37 0.42 10.00
CA ALA A 341 -20.58 0.15 11.18
C ALA A 341 -20.53 -1.36 11.50
N ALA A 342 -19.64 -1.75 12.42
CA ALA A 342 -19.56 -3.13 12.89
C ALA A 342 -20.92 -3.60 13.41
N LEU A 343 -21.38 -4.75 12.91
CA LEU A 343 -22.61 -5.37 13.39
C LEU A 343 -22.35 -6.16 14.67
N GLU A 344 -23.23 -6.01 15.65
CA GLU A 344 -23.21 -6.81 16.87
C GLU A 344 -23.83 -8.19 16.60
N ALA A 345 -23.06 -9.23 16.96
CA ALA A 345 -23.53 -10.62 17.06
C ALA A 345 -23.26 -11.12 18.48
N ASP A 346 -22.23 -11.94 18.70
CA ASP A 346 -21.75 -12.27 20.06
C ASP A 346 -20.99 -11.11 20.70
N THR A 347 -20.30 -10.33 19.86
CA THR A 347 -19.56 -9.12 20.22
C THR A 347 -19.83 -8.04 19.17
N LYS A 348 -19.42 -6.80 19.48
CA LYS A 348 -19.40 -5.70 18.50
C LYS A 348 -17.94 -5.32 18.22
N ASN A 349 -17.29 -6.06 17.34
CA ASN A 349 -15.87 -5.91 17.07
C ASN A 349 -15.54 -5.75 15.59
N VAL A 350 -14.47 -5.01 15.34
CA VAL A 350 -13.82 -4.90 14.04
C VAL A 350 -12.36 -5.27 14.19
N THR A 351 -11.88 -6.20 13.37
CA THR A 351 -10.46 -6.55 13.31
C THR A 351 -9.77 -5.70 12.26
N PRO A 352 -8.81 -4.83 12.63
CA PRO A 352 -8.08 -4.02 11.67
C PRO A 352 -7.19 -4.91 10.79
N LEU A 353 -7.15 -4.64 9.50
CA LEU A 353 -6.29 -5.35 8.54
C LEU A 353 -5.22 -4.45 7.94
N ASN A 354 -5.65 -3.34 7.35
CA ASN A 354 -4.76 -2.47 6.59
C ASN A 354 -4.30 -1.28 7.43
N GLY A 355 -2.99 -1.14 7.55
CA GLY A 355 -2.34 -0.01 8.19
C GLY A 355 -1.08 0.37 7.45
N SER A 356 -0.38 1.40 7.91
CA SER A 356 0.84 1.89 7.27
C SER A 356 1.98 0.86 7.22
N PHE A 357 1.97 -0.15 8.10
CA PHE A 357 2.94 -1.26 8.06
C PHE A 357 2.63 -2.35 7.03
N THR A 358 1.49 -2.31 6.41
CA THR A 358 1.06 -3.27 5.37
C THR A 358 0.92 -2.59 4.03
N SER A 359 -0.17 -1.88 3.80
CA SER A 359 -0.49 -1.23 2.52
C SER A 359 0.28 0.07 2.26
N GLY A 360 0.75 0.75 3.32
CA GLY A 360 1.54 1.99 3.24
C GLY A 360 3.05 1.79 3.23
N PHE A 361 3.54 0.59 2.89
CA PHE A 361 4.97 0.27 2.90
C PHE A 361 5.38 -0.69 1.78
N ASP A 362 6.38 -0.29 1.01
CA ASP A 362 7.03 -1.14 0.01
C ASP A 362 8.56 -0.98 0.13
N ARG A 363 9.24 -2.01 0.66
CA ARG A 363 10.71 -1.96 0.84
C ARG A 363 11.48 -2.02 -0.46
N GLY A 364 10.93 -2.66 -1.49
CA GLY A 364 11.62 -2.95 -2.75
C GLY A 364 11.56 -1.83 -3.78
N ARG A 365 11.36 -0.58 -3.36
CA ARG A 365 11.01 0.49 -4.29
C ARG A 365 12.18 1.00 -5.12
N CYS A 366 13.40 1.09 -4.56
CA CYS A 366 14.57 1.52 -5.31
C CYS A 366 15.82 0.79 -4.82
N VAL A 367 16.64 0.30 -5.74
CA VAL A 367 17.91 -0.38 -5.44
C VAL A 367 19.08 0.34 -6.08
N VAL A 368 20.25 0.30 -5.44
CA VAL A 368 21.52 0.71 -6.03
C VAL A 368 22.25 -0.56 -6.47
N THR A 369 22.77 -0.56 -7.70
CA THR A 369 23.39 -1.74 -8.27
C THR A 369 24.90 -1.78 -8.05
N SER A 370 25.49 -2.96 -8.17
CA SER A 370 26.95 -3.14 -8.07
C SER A 370 27.73 -2.50 -9.23
N LYS A 371 27.05 -1.90 -10.22
CA LYS A 371 27.68 -1.10 -11.28
C LYS A 371 27.94 0.34 -10.86
N CYS A 372 27.23 0.84 -9.86
CA CYS A 372 27.38 2.21 -9.39
C CYS A 372 28.81 2.44 -8.87
N GLU A 373 29.53 3.37 -9.51
CA GLU A 373 30.90 3.69 -9.13
C GLU A 373 31.00 4.64 -7.92
N ASN A 374 29.93 5.40 -7.65
CA ASN A 374 29.86 6.32 -6.50
C ASN A 374 28.52 6.19 -5.76
N PRO A 375 28.30 5.11 -5.00
CA PRO A 375 27.04 4.89 -4.28
C PRO A 375 26.71 6.01 -3.28
N ALA A 376 27.69 6.59 -2.60
CA ALA A 376 27.48 7.69 -1.66
C ALA A 376 26.81 8.89 -2.35
N PHE A 377 27.27 9.26 -3.54
CA PHE A 377 26.71 10.34 -4.33
C PHE A 377 25.29 10.03 -4.83
N VAL A 378 25.10 8.82 -5.36
CA VAL A 378 23.78 8.39 -5.86
C VAL A 378 22.76 8.32 -4.72
N CYS A 379 23.14 7.82 -3.54
CA CYS A 379 22.29 7.80 -2.34
C CYS A 379 21.97 9.23 -1.86
N ALA A 380 22.93 10.16 -1.86
CA ALA A 380 22.67 11.56 -1.52
C ALA A 380 21.68 12.23 -2.49
N TRP A 381 21.74 11.90 -3.79
CA TRP A 381 20.74 12.38 -4.75
C TRP A 381 19.38 11.72 -4.55
N LEU A 382 19.34 10.41 -4.31
CA LEU A 382 18.11 9.68 -4.02
C LEU A 382 17.44 10.12 -2.71
N ASP A 383 18.23 10.65 -1.74
CA ASP A 383 17.67 11.17 -0.47
C ASP A 383 16.77 12.40 -0.67
N LEU A 384 16.95 13.14 -1.77
CA LEU A 384 16.05 14.26 -2.12
C LEU A 384 14.62 13.79 -2.36
N MET A 385 14.40 12.53 -2.73
CA MET A 385 13.08 11.94 -2.90
C MET A 385 12.32 11.84 -1.57
N TYR A 386 13.05 11.82 -0.44
CA TYR A 386 12.48 11.78 0.92
C TYR A 386 12.27 13.16 1.54
N ASP A 387 12.59 14.24 0.83
CA ASP A 387 12.23 15.59 1.27
C ASP A 387 10.71 15.72 1.43
N PRO A 388 10.21 16.30 2.54
CA PRO A 388 8.77 16.38 2.83
C PRO A 388 7.93 17.12 1.80
N PHE A 389 8.52 18.00 1.01
CA PHE A 389 7.83 18.71 -0.07
C PHE A 389 7.97 17.98 -1.43
N GLN A 390 9.05 17.21 -1.61
CA GLN A 390 9.30 16.43 -2.82
C GLN A 390 8.54 15.10 -2.83
N SER A 391 8.49 14.38 -1.70
CA SER A 391 7.82 13.07 -1.60
C SER A 391 6.38 13.07 -2.11
N PRO A 392 5.50 14.02 -1.71
CA PRO A 392 4.15 14.10 -2.24
C PRO A 392 4.09 14.31 -3.75
N GLN A 393 5.00 15.12 -4.32
CA GLN A 393 5.06 15.32 -5.77
C GLN A 393 5.42 14.04 -6.49
N ASN A 394 6.41 13.30 -6.00
CA ASN A 394 6.77 12.01 -6.58
C ASN A 394 5.62 11.01 -6.57
N ASN A 395 4.81 11.02 -5.50
CA ASN A 395 3.70 10.08 -5.31
C ASN A 395 2.46 10.41 -6.14
N TRP A 396 2.10 11.68 -6.20
CA TRP A 396 0.82 12.08 -6.81
C TRP A 396 0.94 12.90 -8.08
N GLY A 397 2.01 13.64 -8.27
CA GLY A 397 2.20 14.57 -9.38
C GLY A 397 2.61 15.95 -8.86
N THR A 398 2.67 16.95 -9.73
CA THR A 398 3.27 18.24 -9.41
C THR A 398 2.30 19.42 -9.60
N TYR A 399 2.84 20.62 -9.78
CA TYR A 399 2.11 21.89 -9.91
C TYR A 399 2.80 22.79 -10.93
N GLY A 400 2.03 23.75 -11.48
CA GLY A 400 2.57 24.83 -12.33
C GLY A 400 3.10 24.32 -13.66
N GLU A 401 2.49 23.29 -14.20
CA GLU A 401 2.59 22.94 -15.61
C GLU A 401 1.65 23.84 -16.42
N ASP A 402 1.96 24.06 -17.69
CA ASP A 402 1.06 24.77 -18.59
C ASP A 402 -0.06 23.85 -19.14
N ASP A 403 -0.23 22.67 -18.52
CA ASP A 403 -1.21 21.67 -18.90
C ASP A 403 -2.55 21.87 -18.21
N GLU A 404 -3.59 21.26 -18.76
CA GLU A 404 -4.99 21.45 -18.37
C GLU A 404 -5.27 21.00 -16.94
N PHE A 405 -4.41 20.12 -16.35
CA PHE A 405 -4.62 19.52 -15.04
C PHE A 405 -3.30 19.32 -14.30
N ASP A 406 -3.04 20.15 -13.31
CA ASP A 406 -2.06 19.89 -12.26
C ASP A 406 -2.74 19.18 -11.07
N ILE A 407 -2.06 18.20 -10.46
CA ILE A 407 -2.59 17.56 -9.24
C ILE A 407 -2.53 18.51 -8.04
N PHE A 408 -1.60 19.47 -8.04
CA PHE A 408 -1.42 20.43 -6.96
C PHE A 408 -1.42 21.88 -7.44
N GLU A 409 -1.91 22.74 -6.56
CA GLU A 409 -1.66 24.19 -6.58
C GLU A 409 -0.68 24.54 -5.45
N LEU A 410 0.21 25.51 -5.71
CA LEU A 410 1.03 26.09 -4.66
C LEU A 410 0.19 27.02 -3.78
N GLY A 411 0.18 26.73 -2.48
CA GLY A 411 -0.44 27.55 -1.46
C GLY A 411 0.47 27.77 -0.27
N GLU A 412 -0.13 28.24 0.82
CA GLU A 412 0.53 28.43 2.11
C GLU A 412 -0.23 27.65 3.19
N ASN A 413 0.51 27.10 4.17
CA ASN A 413 -0.06 26.52 5.37
C ASN A 413 -0.47 27.61 6.38
N ALA A 414 -0.96 27.21 7.55
CA ALA A 414 -1.41 28.14 8.59
C ALA A 414 -0.30 29.08 9.13
N ASN A 415 0.97 28.72 8.93
CA ASN A 415 2.13 29.51 9.34
C ASN A 415 2.65 30.45 8.24
N GLY A 416 2.10 30.35 7.01
CA GLY A 416 2.57 31.07 5.84
C GLY A 416 3.73 30.39 5.09
N ASP A 417 4.01 29.11 5.39
CA ASP A 417 5.01 28.34 4.68
C ASP A 417 4.40 27.70 3.43
N LYS A 418 5.23 27.46 2.43
CA LYS A 418 4.86 26.84 1.15
C LYS A 418 4.25 25.44 1.35
N MET A 419 3.09 25.19 0.75
CA MET A 419 2.37 23.92 0.84
C MET A 419 1.76 23.55 -0.50
N LEU A 420 1.74 22.24 -0.81
CA LEU A 420 1.02 21.64 -1.95
C LEU A 420 -0.45 21.48 -1.56
N LYS A 421 -1.35 22.02 -2.35
CA LYS A 421 -2.80 21.86 -2.17
C LYS A 421 -3.35 21.05 -3.32
N HIS A 422 -4.10 19.99 -3.03
CA HIS A 422 -4.78 19.23 -4.08
C HIS A 422 -5.70 20.16 -4.88
N ALA A 423 -5.51 20.18 -6.19
CA ALA A 423 -6.28 20.99 -7.11
C ALA A 423 -7.62 20.32 -7.46
N PRO A 424 -8.68 21.08 -7.71
CA PRO A 424 -9.92 20.52 -8.24
C PRO A 424 -9.67 20.01 -9.67
N LEU A 425 -9.84 18.72 -9.90
CA LEU A 425 -9.59 18.09 -11.22
C LEU A 425 -10.79 18.15 -12.17
N GLY A 426 -11.92 18.75 -11.75
CA GLY A 426 -13.14 18.81 -12.54
C GLY A 426 -13.66 17.41 -12.88
N ASP A 427 -13.83 17.12 -14.18
CA ASP A 427 -14.28 15.80 -14.65
C ASP A 427 -13.12 14.83 -14.94
N ALA A 428 -11.84 15.26 -14.71
CA ALA A 428 -10.68 14.40 -14.93
C ALA A 428 -10.56 13.34 -13.82
N SER A 429 -10.16 12.13 -14.22
CA SER A 429 -9.89 11.05 -13.27
C SER A 429 -8.62 11.35 -12.47
N PRO A 430 -8.65 11.35 -11.13
CA PRO A 430 -7.44 11.51 -10.30
C PRO A 430 -6.35 10.49 -10.64
N VAL A 431 -6.74 9.26 -11.00
CA VAL A 431 -5.80 8.20 -11.39
C VAL A 431 -5.09 8.55 -12.69
N GLU A 432 -5.83 9.02 -13.71
CA GLU A 432 -5.26 9.40 -15.01
C GLU A 432 -4.29 10.58 -14.89
N VAL A 433 -4.66 11.60 -14.12
CA VAL A 433 -3.77 12.76 -13.87
C VAL A 433 -2.53 12.32 -13.10
N ARG A 434 -2.70 11.53 -12.05
CA ARG A 434 -1.59 10.96 -11.25
C ARG A 434 -0.63 10.15 -12.13
N GLU A 435 -1.12 9.24 -12.97
CA GLU A 435 -0.28 8.43 -13.86
C GLU A 435 0.46 9.28 -14.89
N ALA A 436 -0.12 10.38 -15.35
CA ALA A 436 0.52 11.29 -16.28
C ALA A 436 1.67 12.08 -15.64
N GLU A 437 1.54 12.51 -14.39
CA GLU A 437 2.48 13.44 -13.73
C GLU A 437 3.46 12.77 -12.78
N CYS A 438 3.03 11.76 -11.98
CA CYS A 438 3.86 11.17 -10.94
C CYS A 438 5.07 10.44 -11.52
N VAL A 439 6.13 10.35 -10.71
CA VAL A 439 7.33 9.58 -11.04
C VAL A 439 7.50 8.36 -10.14
N GLY A 440 6.78 8.30 -9.03
CA GLY A 440 6.92 7.24 -8.02
C GLY A 440 8.29 7.24 -7.37
N GLY A 441 8.88 6.06 -7.17
CA GLY A 441 10.20 5.87 -6.60
C GLY A 441 10.22 5.75 -5.08
N PRO A 442 11.42 5.80 -4.48
CA PRO A 442 11.57 5.82 -3.03
C PRO A 442 11.07 7.17 -2.51
N LEU A 443 10.29 7.16 -1.43
CA LEU A 443 9.75 8.38 -0.81
C LEU A 443 9.17 8.09 0.58
N ALA A 444 8.88 9.13 1.35
CA ALA A 444 8.14 9.02 2.60
C ALA A 444 7.14 10.17 2.73
N ILE A 445 5.86 9.84 2.87
CA ILE A 445 4.81 10.79 3.21
C ILE A 445 4.31 10.41 4.60
N LEU A 446 4.66 11.23 5.58
CA LEU A 446 4.31 10.98 6.96
C LEU A 446 3.02 11.70 7.33
N ASP A 447 2.32 11.18 8.33
CA ASP A 447 1.06 11.76 8.82
C ASP A 447 1.19 13.27 9.14
N GLU A 448 2.28 13.66 9.76
CA GLU A 448 2.56 15.06 10.08
C GLU A 448 2.83 15.97 8.88
N TYR A 449 2.98 15.43 7.66
CA TYR A 449 3.14 16.25 6.46
C TYR A 449 1.81 16.84 5.98
N TYR A 450 0.70 16.17 6.32
CA TYR A 450 -0.64 16.67 5.98
C TYR A 450 -0.96 17.93 6.76
N GLY A 451 -1.39 18.98 6.04
CA GLY A 451 -1.62 20.31 6.58
C GLY A 451 -0.36 21.15 6.82
N VAL A 452 0.84 20.57 6.63
CA VAL A 452 2.14 21.27 6.73
C VAL A 452 2.78 21.44 5.35
N TYR A 453 3.02 20.36 4.64
CA TYR A 453 3.67 20.33 3.31
C TYR A 453 2.69 20.02 2.19
N VAL A 454 1.63 19.28 2.48
CA VAL A 454 0.62 18.84 1.52
C VAL A 454 -0.76 18.74 2.19
N THR A 455 -1.83 18.99 1.46
CA THR A 455 -3.20 18.71 1.94
C THR A 455 -3.51 17.23 1.85
N CYS A 456 -4.43 16.70 2.68
CA CYS A 456 -5.02 15.40 2.45
C CYS A 456 -5.92 15.45 1.20
N PRO A 457 -5.91 14.45 0.31
CA PRO A 457 -6.89 14.36 -0.76
C PRO A 457 -8.32 14.25 -0.20
N ASP A 458 -9.28 14.93 -0.82
CA ASP A 458 -10.65 14.98 -0.32
C ASP A 458 -11.29 13.58 -0.22
N ASP A 459 -11.01 12.71 -1.21
CA ASP A 459 -11.48 11.32 -1.23
C ASP A 459 -10.86 10.45 -0.13
N ALA A 460 -9.62 10.71 0.27
CA ALA A 460 -9.01 10.04 1.40
C ALA A 460 -9.54 10.57 2.73
N GLN A 461 -9.77 11.89 2.84
CA GLN A 461 -10.23 12.51 4.08
C GLN A 461 -11.56 11.95 4.56
N TYR A 462 -12.57 11.83 3.68
CA TYR A 462 -13.86 11.31 4.11
C TYR A 462 -13.79 9.83 4.54
N ARG A 463 -12.96 9.00 3.88
CA ARG A 463 -12.76 7.60 4.30
C ARG A 463 -12.11 7.50 5.68
N LEU A 464 -11.10 8.35 5.96
CA LEU A 464 -10.45 8.42 7.27
C LEU A 464 -11.43 8.89 8.36
N ASP A 465 -12.27 9.87 8.04
CA ASP A 465 -13.31 10.34 8.95
C ASP A 465 -14.34 9.23 9.24
N TRP A 466 -14.72 8.44 8.24
CA TRP A 466 -15.57 7.27 8.43
C TRP A 466 -14.93 6.17 9.27
N ILE A 467 -13.65 5.86 9.08
CA ILE A 467 -12.94 4.90 9.94
C ILE A 467 -13.01 5.36 11.39
N LYS A 468 -12.77 6.64 11.63
CA LYS A 468 -12.81 7.23 12.96
C LYS A 468 -14.22 7.24 13.56
N GLU A 469 -15.24 7.56 12.76
CA GLU A 469 -16.62 7.67 13.20
C GLU A 469 -17.28 6.32 13.42
N TYR A 470 -17.04 5.35 12.52
CA TYR A 470 -17.82 4.11 12.47
C TYR A 470 -17.09 2.87 13.00
N TYR A 471 -15.74 2.89 13.09
CA TYR A 471 -15.00 1.65 13.36
C TYR A 471 -14.00 1.74 14.52
N THR A 472 -13.37 2.88 14.77
CA THR A 472 -12.24 2.98 15.70
C THR A 472 -12.59 2.53 17.12
N ASP A 473 -13.76 2.88 17.62
CA ASP A 473 -14.20 2.54 18.97
C ASP A 473 -14.56 1.06 19.13
N ASP A 474 -14.85 0.37 18.03
CA ASP A 474 -15.24 -1.03 17.98
C ASP A 474 -14.07 -1.96 17.58
N MET A 475 -12.84 -1.45 17.43
CA MET A 475 -11.69 -2.26 17.08
C MET A 475 -11.33 -3.24 18.19
N HIS A 476 -11.42 -4.54 17.88
CA HIS A 476 -11.11 -5.63 18.82
C HIS A 476 -9.61 -5.67 19.14
N CYS A 477 -8.76 -5.59 18.12
CA CYS A 477 -7.32 -5.52 18.25
C CYS A 477 -6.77 -4.45 17.31
N GLN A 478 -5.86 -3.61 17.80
CA GLN A 478 -5.24 -2.54 17.00
C GLN A 478 -3.90 -2.95 16.39
N TYR A 479 -3.56 -4.23 16.40
CA TYR A 479 -2.37 -4.76 15.76
C TYR A 479 -2.68 -5.26 14.35
N VAL A 480 -1.88 -4.83 13.40
CA VAL A 480 -1.81 -5.39 12.05
C VAL A 480 -0.48 -6.12 11.89
N TYR A 481 -0.46 -7.21 11.11
CA TYR A 481 0.78 -7.92 10.85
C TYR A 481 1.72 -7.05 10.01
N PRO A 482 2.96 -6.78 10.47
CA PRO A 482 3.87 -5.90 9.73
C PRO A 482 4.45 -6.59 8.50
N ASN A 483 4.84 -5.80 7.50
CA ASN A 483 5.52 -6.30 6.31
C ASN A 483 7.01 -6.57 6.61
N VAL A 484 7.31 -7.64 7.34
CA VAL A 484 8.67 -8.03 7.76
C VAL A 484 9.48 -8.64 6.62
N PHE A 485 10.80 -8.55 6.69
CA PHE A 485 11.70 -9.16 5.72
C PHE A 485 12.10 -10.56 6.20
N MET A 486 11.41 -11.58 5.67
CA MET A 486 11.66 -12.97 6.03
C MET A 486 12.89 -13.52 5.29
N THR A 487 13.52 -14.57 5.87
CA THR A 487 14.59 -15.30 5.19
C THR A 487 14.09 -15.98 3.92
N ALA A 488 15.02 -16.32 3.02
CA ALA A 488 14.69 -17.06 1.79
C ALA A 488 14.00 -18.40 2.11
N GLU A 489 14.52 -19.15 3.08
CA GLU A 489 14.00 -20.45 3.49
C GLU A 489 12.55 -20.34 4.00
N ASP A 490 12.29 -19.41 4.92
CA ASP A 490 10.93 -19.21 5.47
C ASP A 490 9.97 -18.67 4.40
N THR A 491 10.43 -17.79 3.49
CA THR A 491 9.62 -17.28 2.37
C THR A 491 9.23 -18.39 1.41
N GLU A 492 10.16 -19.28 1.03
CA GLU A 492 9.89 -20.43 0.14
C GLU A 492 8.93 -21.42 0.81
N GLU A 493 9.15 -21.72 2.08
CA GLU A 493 8.28 -22.61 2.85
C GLU A 493 6.87 -22.04 2.99
N LEU A 494 6.72 -20.76 3.35
CA LEU A 494 5.41 -20.09 3.38
C LEU A 494 4.71 -20.13 2.03
N THR A 495 5.40 -19.80 0.95
CA THR A 495 4.82 -19.79 -0.40
C THR A 495 4.29 -21.17 -0.78
N THR A 496 5.03 -22.21 -0.42
CA THR A 496 4.64 -23.61 -0.69
C THR A 496 3.37 -23.99 0.08
N ILE A 497 3.32 -23.68 1.39
CA ILE A 497 2.16 -23.97 2.23
C ILE A 497 0.97 -23.13 1.82
N GLN A 498 1.17 -21.85 1.62
CA GLN A 498 0.12 -20.87 1.35
C GLN A 498 -0.67 -21.18 0.09
N THR A 499 -0.02 -21.66 -0.97
CA THR A 499 -0.67 -21.96 -2.25
C THR A 499 -1.82 -22.96 -2.07
N ASP A 500 -1.59 -24.07 -1.36
CA ASP A 500 -2.60 -25.10 -1.16
C ASP A 500 -3.58 -24.73 -0.03
N LEU A 501 -3.06 -24.19 1.07
CA LEU A 501 -3.82 -23.84 2.26
C LEU A 501 -4.89 -22.77 1.96
N ILE A 502 -4.48 -21.62 1.39
CA ILE A 502 -5.39 -20.52 1.09
C ILE A 502 -6.40 -20.90 0.02
N SER A 503 -5.95 -21.59 -1.04
CA SER A 503 -6.87 -22.09 -2.08
C SER A 503 -7.96 -23.00 -1.49
N TYR A 504 -7.58 -23.88 -0.56
CA TYR A 504 -8.53 -24.77 0.12
C TYR A 504 -9.49 -24.00 1.03
N ILE A 505 -8.99 -23.04 1.81
CA ILE A 505 -9.81 -22.21 2.69
C ILE A 505 -10.83 -21.41 1.85
N ASN A 506 -10.40 -20.72 0.80
CA ASN A 506 -11.26 -19.87 -0.03
C ASN A 506 -12.32 -20.69 -0.80
N ALA A 507 -11.95 -21.89 -1.29
CA ALA A 507 -12.90 -22.80 -1.89
C ALA A 507 -13.93 -23.33 -0.87
N SER A 508 -13.47 -23.68 0.33
CA SER A 508 -14.34 -24.17 1.40
C SER A 508 -15.29 -23.06 1.88
N ARG A 509 -14.82 -21.84 2.03
CA ARG A 509 -15.62 -20.65 2.37
C ARG A 509 -16.79 -20.46 1.41
N SER A 510 -16.51 -20.45 0.11
CA SER A 510 -17.55 -20.37 -0.92
C SER A 510 -18.54 -21.55 -0.84
N ASN A 511 -18.02 -22.76 -0.60
CA ASN A 511 -18.86 -23.95 -0.46
C ASN A 511 -19.77 -23.89 0.77
N PHE A 512 -19.26 -23.41 1.92
CA PHE A 512 -20.04 -23.27 3.15
C PHE A 512 -21.18 -22.28 3.00
N ILE A 513 -20.97 -21.17 2.29
CA ILE A 513 -22.02 -20.18 2.03
C ILE A 513 -23.09 -20.78 1.08
N MET A 514 -22.68 -21.47 0.01
CA MET A 514 -23.62 -22.04 -0.95
C MET A 514 -24.40 -23.25 -0.43
N ASN A 515 -23.76 -24.14 0.31
CA ASN A 515 -24.29 -25.48 0.63
C ASN A 515 -24.52 -25.72 2.11
N GLY A 516 -24.12 -24.78 2.98
CA GLY A 516 -24.20 -24.92 4.43
C GLY A 516 -22.96 -25.56 5.06
N LEU A 517 -22.93 -25.56 6.40
CA LEU A 517 -21.82 -26.06 7.21
C LEU A 517 -22.34 -26.75 8.46
N THR A 518 -22.15 -28.06 8.56
CA THR A 518 -22.44 -28.86 9.75
C THR A 518 -21.19 -28.98 10.64
N ASP A 519 -21.38 -29.38 11.92
CA ASP A 519 -20.26 -29.61 12.84
C ASP A 519 -19.29 -30.69 12.32
N ALA A 520 -19.82 -31.74 11.69
CA ALA A 520 -18.99 -32.82 11.14
C ALA A 520 -18.14 -32.34 9.95
N GLU A 521 -18.69 -31.48 9.09
CA GLU A 521 -17.94 -30.87 7.97
C GLU A 521 -16.90 -29.87 8.48
N TRP A 522 -17.22 -29.13 9.55
CA TRP A 522 -16.26 -28.26 10.22
C TRP A 522 -15.07 -29.03 10.79
N ASP A 523 -15.32 -30.14 11.50
CA ASP A 523 -14.26 -30.99 12.03
C ASP A 523 -13.36 -31.55 10.91
N GLU A 524 -13.94 -31.95 9.78
CA GLU A 524 -13.17 -32.45 8.64
C GLU A 524 -12.38 -31.33 7.94
N TYR A 525 -12.98 -30.14 7.81
CA TYR A 525 -12.31 -28.93 7.31
C TYR A 525 -11.06 -28.60 8.15
N LEU A 526 -11.17 -28.55 9.48
CA LEU A 526 -10.04 -28.28 10.37
C LEU A 526 -8.92 -29.31 10.24
N LYS A 527 -9.26 -30.59 10.08
CA LYS A 527 -8.24 -31.64 9.82
C LYS A 527 -7.50 -31.40 8.51
N GLN A 528 -8.24 -31.01 7.46
CA GLN A 528 -7.64 -30.76 6.15
C GLN A 528 -6.77 -29.52 6.15
N VAL A 529 -7.21 -28.42 6.79
CA VAL A 529 -6.41 -27.20 6.98
C VAL A 529 -5.10 -27.51 7.72
N ASN A 530 -5.15 -28.33 8.78
CA ASN A 530 -3.94 -28.79 9.48
C ASN A 530 -3.05 -29.68 8.60
N ALA A 531 -3.65 -30.52 7.76
CA ALA A 531 -2.89 -31.37 6.83
C ALA A 531 -2.15 -30.56 5.75
N TYR A 532 -2.63 -29.37 5.39
CA TYR A 532 -1.93 -28.42 4.52
C TYR A 532 -0.83 -27.62 5.22
N GLY A 533 -0.56 -27.86 6.52
CA GLY A 533 0.59 -27.30 7.22
C GLY A 533 0.31 -26.04 8.02
N LEU A 534 -0.93 -25.82 8.49
CA LEU A 534 -1.33 -24.65 9.28
C LEU A 534 -0.40 -24.36 10.46
N ASP A 535 0.00 -25.38 11.25
CA ASP A 535 0.86 -25.18 12.42
C ASP A 535 2.21 -24.56 12.03
N LYS A 536 2.79 -25.01 10.92
CA LYS A 536 4.05 -24.46 10.41
C LYS A 536 3.86 -23.06 9.86
N TYR A 537 2.77 -22.84 9.10
CA TYR A 537 2.36 -21.53 8.59
C TYR A 537 2.31 -20.48 9.71
N LEU A 538 1.54 -20.75 10.75
CA LEU A 538 1.41 -19.86 11.89
C LEU A 538 2.73 -19.68 12.66
N SER A 539 3.54 -20.75 12.81
CA SER A 539 4.81 -20.66 13.52
C SER A 539 5.83 -19.74 12.84
N ILE A 540 5.84 -19.68 11.50
CA ILE A 540 6.70 -18.77 10.75
C ILE A 540 6.23 -17.33 10.96
N TYR A 541 4.95 -17.05 10.79
CA TYR A 541 4.41 -15.71 11.04
C TYR A 541 4.67 -15.26 12.48
N GLN A 542 4.45 -16.13 13.49
CA GLN A 542 4.68 -15.80 14.89
C GLN A 542 6.15 -15.48 15.18
N LYS A 543 7.09 -16.23 14.59
CA LYS A 543 8.54 -15.98 14.73
C LYS A 543 8.87 -14.53 14.36
N TYR A 544 8.43 -14.07 13.21
CA TYR A 544 8.73 -12.71 12.72
C TYR A 544 7.93 -11.62 13.46
N LEU A 545 6.73 -11.91 13.90
CA LEU A 545 5.98 -11.00 14.78
C LEU A 545 6.70 -10.79 16.10
N ASP A 546 7.20 -11.88 16.71
CA ASP A 546 7.96 -11.82 17.98
C ASP A 546 9.29 -11.05 17.80
N GLU A 547 9.92 -11.16 16.64
CA GLU A 547 11.12 -10.41 16.30
C GLU A 547 10.85 -8.94 16.12
N PHE A 548 9.76 -8.58 15.48
CA PHE A 548 9.38 -7.19 15.23
C PHE A 548 9.02 -6.42 16.50
N TYR A 549 8.39 -7.08 17.48
CA TYR A 549 7.90 -6.44 18.71
C TYR A 549 8.81 -6.66 19.94
N LYS A 550 10.05 -7.14 19.75
CA LYS A 550 11.06 -7.21 20.82
C LYS A 550 11.48 -5.83 21.28
#